data_b86c8192a3eeab4cb798dba039d60f33
#
_entry.id   b86c8192a3eeab4cb798dba039d60f33
#
_cell.length_a   1.000
_cell.length_b   1.000
_cell.length_c   1.000
_cell.angle_alpha   90.00
_cell.angle_beta   90.00
_cell.angle_gamma   90.00
#
_symmetry.space_group_name_H-M   'P 1'
#
loop_
_entity.id
_entity.type
_entity.pdbx_description
1 polymer ?
#
loop_
_entity_poly.entity_id
_entity_poly.type
_entity_poly.pdbx_seq_one_letter_code
_entity_poly.pdbx_strand_id
1 'polypeptide(L)'
;MMFIAPKNSDLLLSEAEKEKLYLKLIEQLNKDFNLANEGVDFPMSISPNELKIQLHEKIYRLIQYKFAEYLNLLYVIDVSEDEVKKLDGSDLVILAEDVAFLILKREWQKVWFRNKY
;
A
#
# COMPACT_ATOMS: atom_id res chain seq x y z
N MET A 1 12.36 -20.30 -1.37
CA MET A 1 12.67 -18.92 -0.93
C MET A 1 11.46 -18.35 -0.19
N MET A 2 11.70 -17.79 0.99
CA MET A 2 10.61 -17.31 1.84
C MET A 2 10.48 -15.80 1.79
N PHE A 3 9.25 -15.31 1.65
CA PHE A 3 8.97 -13.89 1.74
C PHE A 3 8.99 -13.46 3.22
N ILE A 4 9.80 -12.44 3.51
CA ILE A 4 9.83 -11.83 4.84
C ILE A 4 9.41 -10.38 4.70
N ALA A 5 8.26 -10.02 5.29
CA ALA A 5 7.74 -8.67 5.18
C ALA A 5 8.62 -7.66 5.92
N PRO A 6 8.99 -6.55 5.28
CA PRO A 6 9.65 -5.45 5.99
C PRO A 6 8.76 -4.91 7.11
N LYS A 7 9.36 -4.29 8.12
CA LYS A 7 8.66 -3.90 9.35
C LYS A 7 7.89 -2.58 9.25
N ASN A 8 8.25 -1.74 8.29
CA ASN A 8 7.59 -0.45 8.10
C ASN A 8 7.71 0.00 6.64
N SER A 9 7.01 1.08 6.31
CA SER A 9 6.99 1.59 4.93
C SER A 9 8.35 2.00 4.42
N ASP A 10 9.16 2.67 5.24
CA ASP A 10 10.48 3.12 4.81
C ASP A 10 11.41 1.96 4.46
N LEU A 11 11.41 0.93 5.31
CA LEU A 11 12.20 -0.28 5.04
C LEU A 11 11.69 -1.03 3.81
N LEU A 12 10.38 -1.09 3.64
CA LEU A 12 9.77 -1.75 2.49
C LEU A 12 10.17 -1.06 1.18
N LEU A 13 10.06 0.26 1.14
CA LEU A 13 10.39 1.02 -0.06
C LEU A 13 11.88 0.95 -0.37
N SER A 14 12.73 0.96 0.67
CA SER A 14 14.17 0.78 0.51
C SER A 14 14.49 -0.60 -0.07
N GLU A 15 13.81 -1.65 0.42
CA GLU A 15 14.02 -2.99 -0.11
C GLU A 15 13.57 -3.10 -1.57
N ALA A 16 12.44 -2.47 -1.93
CA ALA A 16 11.97 -2.47 -3.30
C ALA A 16 12.99 -1.84 -4.26
N GLU A 17 13.64 -0.76 -3.82
CA GLU A 17 14.70 -0.13 -4.60
C GLU A 17 15.93 -1.03 -4.71
N LYS A 18 16.36 -1.64 -3.62
CA LYS A 18 17.50 -2.55 -3.62
C LYS A 18 17.30 -3.73 -4.57
N GLU A 19 16.08 -4.27 -4.58
CA GLU A 19 15.73 -5.40 -5.43
C GLU A 19 15.47 -4.98 -6.89
N LYS A 20 15.53 -3.67 -7.18
CA LYS A 20 15.23 -3.10 -8.50
C LYS A 20 13.79 -3.38 -8.94
N LEU A 21 12.87 -3.42 -7.98
CA LEU A 21 11.45 -3.69 -8.22
C LEU A 21 10.55 -2.53 -7.82
N TYR A 22 11.13 -1.37 -7.53
CA TYR A 22 10.35 -0.20 -7.11
C TYR A 22 9.34 0.23 -8.19
N LEU A 23 9.75 0.24 -9.46
CA LEU A 23 8.83 0.61 -10.54
C LEU A 23 7.71 -0.41 -10.70
N LYS A 24 8.00 -1.68 -10.47
CA LYS A 24 6.96 -2.72 -10.49
C LYS A 24 5.97 -2.53 -9.36
N LEU A 25 6.44 -2.07 -8.20
CA LEU A 25 5.57 -1.75 -7.08
C LEU A 25 4.62 -0.60 -7.42
N ILE A 26 5.13 0.46 -8.06
CA ILE A 26 4.30 1.58 -8.51
C ILE A 26 3.24 1.10 -9.52
N GLU A 27 3.65 0.27 -10.48
CA GLU A 27 2.71 -0.29 -11.46
C GLU A 27 1.60 -1.09 -10.77
N GLN A 28 1.96 -1.91 -9.78
CA GLN A 28 0.99 -2.72 -9.06
C GLN A 28 0.00 -1.84 -8.27
N LEU A 29 0.50 -0.82 -7.60
CA LEU A 29 -0.36 0.13 -6.89
C LEU A 29 -1.33 0.81 -7.84
N ASN A 30 -0.84 1.33 -8.95
CA ASN A 30 -1.68 2.01 -9.93
C ASN A 30 -2.77 1.09 -10.49
N LYS A 31 -2.39 -0.15 -10.79
CA LYS A 31 -3.32 -1.15 -11.31
C LYS A 31 -4.45 -1.45 -10.32
N ASP A 32 -4.10 -1.76 -9.08
CA ASP A 32 -5.09 -2.18 -8.09
C ASP A 32 -5.97 -1.02 -7.64
N PHE A 33 -5.41 0.17 -7.47
CA PHE A 33 -6.22 1.35 -7.16
C PHE A 33 -7.18 1.67 -8.30
N ASN A 34 -6.75 1.52 -9.54
CA ASN A 34 -7.62 1.74 -10.69
C ASN A 34 -8.75 0.71 -10.74
N LEU A 35 -8.46 -0.56 -10.43
CA LEU A 35 -9.49 -1.61 -10.36
C LEU A 35 -10.53 -1.32 -9.29
N ALA A 36 -10.15 -0.64 -8.23
CA ALA A 36 -11.06 -0.25 -7.17
C ALA A 36 -11.78 1.08 -7.44
N ASN A 37 -11.59 1.66 -8.62
CA ASN A 37 -12.11 2.98 -9.00
C ASN A 37 -11.59 4.11 -8.10
N GLU A 38 -10.38 3.94 -7.57
CA GLU A 38 -9.70 4.95 -6.74
C GLU A 38 -8.35 5.31 -7.35
N GLY A 39 -8.31 5.50 -8.66
CA GLY A 39 -7.08 5.75 -9.40
C GLY A 39 -6.22 6.85 -8.80
N VAL A 40 -4.95 6.55 -8.57
CA VAL A 40 -3.98 7.49 -8.01
C VAL A 40 -2.97 7.95 -9.06
N ASP A 41 -2.73 7.14 -10.09
CA ASP A 41 -1.83 7.45 -11.21
C ASP A 41 -0.47 7.99 -10.77
N PHE A 42 0.17 7.28 -9.85
CA PHE A 42 1.51 7.66 -9.40
C PHE A 42 2.48 7.64 -10.59
N PRO A 43 3.23 8.72 -10.82
CA PRO A 43 4.23 8.71 -11.89
C PRO A 43 5.38 7.76 -11.56
N MET A 44 5.98 7.15 -12.60
CA MET A 44 7.11 6.23 -12.38
C MET A 44 8.32 6.93 -11.75
N SER A 45 8.40 8.25 -11.87
CA SER A 45 9.46 9.06 -11.29
C SER A 45 9.23 9.45 -9.84
N ILE A 46 8.11 9.06 -9.24
CA ILE A 46 7.79 9.45 -7.86
C ILE A 46 8.84 8.89 -6.89
N SER A 47 9.32 9.75 -5.98
CA SER A 47 10.28 9.29 -4.97
C SER A 47 9.57 8.44 -3.91
N PRO A 48 10.30 7.53 -3.24
CA PRO A 48 9.70 6.74 -2.15
C PRO A 48 9.05 7.59 -1.06
N ASN A 49 9.67 8.69 -0.69
CA ASN A 49 9.12 9.57 0.34
C ASN A 49 7.81 10.21 -0.12
N GLU A 50 7.76 10.69 -1.36
CA GLU A 50 6.56 11.31 -1.91
C GLU A 50 5.45 10.28 -2.09
N LEU A 51 5.79 9.07 -2.52
CA LEU A 51 4.83 7.97 -2.63
C LEU A 51 4.19 7.69 -1.27
N LYS A 52 5.00 7.62 -0.23
CA LYS A 52 4.51 7.36 1.14
C LYS A 52 3.54 8.46 1.58
N ILE A 53 3.88 9.72 1.35
CA ILE A 53 3.05 10.87 1.72
C ILE A 53 1.72 10.86 0.97
N GLN A 54 1.75 10.68 -0.34
CA GLN A 54 0.53 10.69 -1.15
C GLN A 54 -0.37 9.51 -0.85
N LEU A 55 0.21 8.34 -0.61
CA LEU A 55 -0.57 7.16 -0.25
C LEU A 55 -1.27 7.36 1.09
N HIS A 56 -0.54 7.87 2.09
CA HIS A 56 -1.10 8.18 3.39
C HIS A 56 -2.28 9.16 3.28
N GLU A 57 -2.10 10.23 2.51
CA GLU A 57 -3.15 11.22 2.32
C GLU A 57 -4.39 10.63 1.65
N LYS A 58 -4.20 9.81 0.62
CA LYS A 58 -5.31 9.15 -0.07
C LYS A 58 -6.09 8.25 0.87
N ILE A 59 -5.41 7.44 1.66
CA ILE A 59 -6.06 6.52 2.60
C ILE A 59 -6.78 7.29 3.70
N TYR A 60 -6.16 8.34 4.23
CA TYR A 60 -6.78 9.19 5.24
C TYR A 60 -8.12 9.75 4.73
N ARG A 61 -8.15 10.28 3.52
CA ARG A 61 -9.36 10.84 2.91
C ARG A 61 -10.44 9.78 2.71
N LEU A 62 -10.05 8.58 2.26
CA LEU A 62 -11.01 7.50 2.07
C LEU A 62 -11.64 7.07 3.39
N ILE A 63 -10.83 6.90 4.44
CA ILE A 63 -11.36 6.51 5.76
C ILE A 63 -12.33 7.55 6.28
N GLN A 64 -11.97 8.83 6.14
CA GLN A 64 -12.75 9.92 6.71
C GLN A 64 -14.03 10.23 5.93
N TYR A 65 -13.97 10.21 4.60
CA TYR A 65 -15.07 10.71 3.77
C TYR A 65 -15.75 9.68 2.90
N LYS A 66 -15.11 8.55 2.64
CA LYS A 66 -15.61 7.53 1.72
C LYS A 66 -15.34 6.13 2.26
N PHE A 67 -15.91 5.84 3.40
CA PHE A 67 -15.57 4.61 4.13
C PHE A 67 -15.91 3.34 3.35
N ALA A 68 -17.04 3.33 2.61
CA ALA A 68 -17.40 2.17 1.79
C ALA A 68 -16.38 1.92 0.69
N GLU A 69 -15.89 2.99 0.06
CA GLU A 69 -14.87 2.90 -0.97
C GLU A 69 -13.53 2.45 -0.38
N TYR A 70 -13.23 2.87 0.84
CA TYR A 70 -12.05 2.40 1.57
C TYR A 70 -12.10 0.88 1.77
N LEU A 71 -13.22 0.36 2.23
CA LEU A 71 -13.39 -1.08 2.43
C LEU A 71 -13.27 -1.84 1.11
N ASN A 72 -13.84 -1.31 0.04
CA ASN A 72 -13.74 -1.90 -1.28
C ASN A 72 -12.28 -1.95 -1.76
N LEU A 73 -11.52 -0.88 -1.53
CA LEU A 73 -10.10 -0.84 -1.89
C LEU A 73 -9.32 -1.95 -1.18
N LEU A 74 -9.54 -2.12 0.12
CA LEU A 74 -8.88 -3.18 0.87
C LEU A 74 -9.22 -4.57 0.33
N TYR A 75 -10.49 -4.75 -0.06
CA TYR A 75 -10.95 -6.00 -0.66
C TYR A 75 -10.27 -6.27 -2.01
N VAL A 76 -10.21 -5.26 -2.88
CA VAL A 76 -9.60 -5.39 -4.20
C VAL A 76 -8.10 -5.71 -4.10
N ILE A 77 -7.40 -5.03 -3.19
CA ILE A 77 -5.97 -5.28 -2.96
C ILE A 77 -5.74 -6.63 -2.26
N ASP A 78 -6.76 -7.11 -1.56
CA ASP A 78 -6.69 -8.34 -0.75
C ASP A 78 -5.78 -8.15 0.47
N VAL A 79 -6.02 -7.06 1.20
CA VAL A 79 -5.36 -6.83 2.49
C VAL A 79 -6.05 -7.68 3.55
N SER A 80 -5.27 -8.26 4.45
CA SER A 80 -5.78 -9.12 5.52
C SER A 80 -6.75 -8.36 6.44
N GLU A 81 -8.01 -8.82 6.51
CA GLU A 81 -8.98 -8.23 7.42
C GLU A 81 -8.55 -8.36 8.88
N ASP A 82 -7.91 -9.47 9.24
CA ASP A 82 -7.45 -9.70 10.61
C ASP A 82 -6.39 -8.67 11.01
N GLU A 83 -5.49 -8.35 10.12
CA GLU A 83 -4.46 -7.34 10.39
C GLU A 83 -5.09 -5.95 10.56
N VAL A 84 -6.05 -5.60 9.70
CA VAL A 84 -6.75 -4.31 9.80
C VAL A 84 -7.52 -4.19 11.11
N LYS A 85 -8.21 -5.25 11.51
CA LYS A 85 -9.01 -5.26 12.75
C LYS A 85 -8.16 -5.07 14.01
N LYS A 86 -6.88 -5.41 13.97
CA LYS A 86 -5.97 -5.26 15.11
C LYS A 86 -5.44 -3.84 15.27
N LEU A 87 -5.67 -2.97 14.29
CA LEU A 87 -5.18 -1.60 14.34
C LEU A 87 -6.01 -0.76 15.31
N ASP A 88 -5.33 0.15 16.01
CA ASP A 88 -5.99 1.10 16.88
C ASP A 88 -6.56 2.24 16.03
N GLY A 89 -7.88 2.38 16.03
CA GLY A 89 -8.57 3.41 15.26
C GLY A 89 -8.82 4.70 16.00
N SER A 90 -8.21 4.91 17.17
CA SER A 90 -8.47 6.11 18.00
C SER A 90 -7.90 7.39 17.39
N ASP A 91 -6.88 7.29 16.55
CA ASP A 91 -6.29 8.43 15.84
C ASP A 91 -6.30 8.12 14.34
N LEU A 92 -7.08 8.90 13.57
CA LEU A 92 -7.24 8.65 12.13
C LEU A 92 -5.95 8.84 11.34
N VAL A 93 -5.09 9.77 11.76
CA VAL A 93 -3.81 10.00 11.07
C VAL A 93 -2.93 8.76 11.21
N ILE A 94 -2.83 8.23 12.42
CA ILE A 94 -2.02 7.03 12.69
C ILE A 94 -2.66 5.81 12.02
N LEU A 95 -3.97 5.67 12.09
CA LEU A 95 -4.67 4.57 11.43
C LEU A 95 -4.39 4.56 9.93
N ALA A 96 -4.49 5.72 9.27
CA ALA A 96 -4.23 5.84 7.84
C ALA A 96 -2.79 5.46 7.50
N GLU A 97 -1.83 5.83 8.34
CA GLU A 97 -0.42 5.46 8.16
C GLU A 97 -0.24 3.94 8.26
N ASP A 98 -0.86 3.33 9.27
CA ASP A 98 -0.77 1.88 9.48
C ASP A 98 -1.44 1.11 8.34
N VAL A 99 -2.60 1.58 7.87
CA VAL A 99 -3.29 0.95 6.74
C VAL A 99 -2.48 1.11 5.46
N ALA A 100 -1.88 2.28 5.24
CA ALA A 100 -1.03 2.50 4.07
C ALA A 100 0.14 1.51 4.06
N PHE A 101 0.72 1.23 5.23
CA PHE A 101 1.76 0.21 5.33
C PHE A 101 1.22 -1.18 4.97
N LEU A 102 0.05 -1.56 5.47
CA LEU A 102 -0.55 -2.86 5.14
C LEU A 102 -0.81 -3.00 3.64
N ILE A 103 -1.24 -1.92 3.00
CA ILE A 103 -1.43 -1.89 1.55
C ILE A 103 -0.08 -2.09 0.84
N LEU A 104 0.94 -1.34 1.22
CA LEU A 104 2.28 -1.48 0.64
C LEU A 104 2.82 -2.89 0.85
N LYS A 105 2.62 -3.46 2.03
CA LYS A 105 3.08 -4.81 2.35
C LYS A 105 2.45 -5.84 1.42
N ARG A 106 1.14 -5.76 1.22
CA ARG A 106 0.43 -6.69 0.33
C ARG A 106 0.87 -6.51 -1.13
N GLU A 107 0.96 -5.26 -1.58
CA GLU A 107 1.39 -4.96 -2.95
C GLU A 107 2.83 -5.41 -3.20
N TRP A 108 3.72 -5.16 -2.24
CA TRP A 108 5.10 -5.63 -2.32
C TRP A 108 5.17 -7.16 -2.36
N GLN A 109 4.36 -7.84 -1.57
CA GLN A 109 4.28 -9.29 -1.58
C GLN A 109 3.91 -9.82 -2.97
N LYS A 110 2.91 -9.20 -3.62
CA LYS A 110 2.51 -9.57 -4.98
C LYS A 110 3.66 -9.42 -5.97
N VAL A 111 4.34 -8.28 -5.92
CA VAL A 111 5.47 -7.99 -6.82
C VAL A 111 6.60 -8.96 -6.57
N TRP A 112 6.95 -9.19 -5.30
CA TRP A 112 8.04 -10.06 -4.91
C TRP A 112 7.83 -11.49 -5.42
N PHE A 113 6.65 -12.05 -5.17
CA PHE A 113 6.34 -13.40 -5.61
C PHE A 113 6.34 -13.53 -7.14
N ARG A 114 5.80 -12.55 -7.85
CA ARG A 114 5.77 -12.57 -9.31
C ARG A 114 7.17 -12.57 -9.92
N ASN A 115 8.11 -11.90 -9.26
CA ASN A 115 9.46 -11.73 -9.82
C ASN A 115 10.49 -12.72 -9.27
N LYS A 116 10.15 -13.47 -8.22
CA LYS A 116 11.03 -14.50 -7.65
C LYS A 116 10.64 -15.93 -8.08
N TYR A 117 9.45 -16.08 -8.61
CA TYR A 117 8.94 -17.39 -9.07
C TYR A 117 8.50 -17.39 -10.55
#